data_d18274daed2b934c78ec37121610792b
#
_entry.id   d18274daed2b934c78ec37121610792b
#
_cell.length_a   1.000
_cell.length_b   1.000
_cell.length_c   1.000
_cell.angle_alpha   90.00
_cell.angle_beta   90.00
_cell.angle_gamma   90.00
#
_symmetry.space_group_name_H-M   'P 1'
#
loop_
_entity.id
_entity.type
_entity.pdbx_description
1 polymer ?
#
loop_
_entity_poly.entity_id
_entity_poly.type
_entity_poly.pdbx_seq_one_letter_code
_entity_poly.pdbx_strand_id
1 'polypeptide(L)'
;MHFRGHGNRGCKCVIVASMRLPALFLLLASAMLAQAPNPPAVPATVIADRDVAYTNVGGRQTMDIIRPKEASATPRPAVLLVHGGGFRAGTKEGYIGLAVKLAEHGYVAATANYRLSPGNQFPAPVHDVKAAVRFLRANAGKYGIDAGHIGALGGSAGGHLVLMLGLTAGVAEFEGTGGYAEQSSAVQAVVDEYGPTDFTQSYSKSVDAAEVLPMFLGGDLDHNRIDHIKSSPLSWVNPNAAPTLAMHGTLDNYVAYEQSLWLVERMIAAGATAELETMSGAGHGFKGADAARADERAIAWFDKYLKPAPAKYHLLISDHGPNGVIAEIEWPSAKVLWTAPNDRGHDVQSLPNGHVLYTRNPAKKVQELDEKHNVVWEFSDGVEHPLAAQRLANGNTLIGDTQLGKVIEVTPDKKVVWKYESADIAKMRSRNSHRTEAGTTLIAIEIEGRIIEVDQAGKIVWQWQAPNGKDRRLYMGRRLANGNTLMSLSNPGELVEVDKAGSIVRSIGGKDPAIRMGWTSGFAQLPNGNLMINDYTGRRLIEVDAKGKMVAQWRTGSRTIASIDVVK
;
A
#
# COMPACT_ATOMS: atom_id res chain seq x y z
N MET A 1 -75.44 -44.81 -31.98
CA MET A 1 -74.93 -45.78 -32.99
C MET A 1 -73.86 -46.60 -32.32
N HIS A 2 -74.24 -47.82 -31.93
CA HIS A 2 -73.61 -49.07 -32.32
C HIS A 2 -72.13 -49.24 -31.97
N PHE A 3 -71.59 -50.30 -31.32
CA PHE A 3 -71.99 -51.55 -30.81
C PHE A 3 -70.74 -52.16 -30.15
N ARG A 4 -70.92 -52.90 -29.02
CA ARG A 4 -70.49 -54.26 -28.66
C ARG A 4 -68.98 -54.50 -28.62
N GLY A 5 -68.45 -55.26 -27.73
CA GLY A 5 -68.90 -56.18 -26.73
C GLY A 5 -67.90 -57.24 -26.39
N HIS A 6 -67.95 -57.81 -25.23
CA HIS A 6 -67.50 -59.15 -24.80
C HIS A 6 -66.00 -59.44 -24.71
N GLY A 7 -65.48 -59.96 -23.66
CA GLY A 7 -65.73 -61.23 -23.06
C GLY A 7 -64.97 -61.56 -21.75
N ASN A 8 -65.69 -62.16 -20.96
CA ASN A 8 -65.47 -62.74 -19.68
C ASN A 8 -64.67 -64.07 -19.72
N ARG A 9 -63.78 -64.32 -18.77
CA ARG A 9 -63.39 -65.62 -18.17
C ARG A 9 -62.37 -65.32 -17.07
N GLY A 10 -62.63 -65.43 -15.86
CA GLY A 10 -62.90 -66.42 -14.88
C GLY A 10 -61.79 -67.46 -14.66
N CYS A 11 -61.07 -67.41 -13.55
CA CYS A 11 -60.74 -68.58 -12.78
C CYS A 11 -59.90 -68.33 -11.52
N LYS A 12 -60.48 -68.72 -10.38
CA LYS A 12 -59.99 -69.49 -9.23
C LYS A 12 -59.00 -68.88 -8.26
N CYS A 13 -59.50 -68.63 -7.10
CA CYS A 13 -58.81 -68.58 -5.80
C CYS A 13 -57.95 -69.80 -5.54
N VAL A 14 -56.75 -69.58 -5.03
CA VAL A 14 -56.05 -70.49 -4.14
C VAL A 14 -55.58 -69.68 -2.95
N ILE A 15 -56.15 -69.96 -1.77
CA ILE A 15 -55.71 -69.42 -0.48
C ILE A 15 -54.52 -70.25 -0.03
N VAL A 16 -53.32 -69.66 0.13
CA VAL A 16 -52.23 -70.27 0.90
C VAL A 16 -51.93 -69.32 2.04
N ALA A 17 -52.28 -69.71 3.22
CA ALA A 17 -51.90 -69.06 4.46
C ALA A 17 -50.41 -69.36 4.74
N SER A 18 -49.60 -68.38 4.79
CA SER A 18 -48.26 -68.49 5.37
C SER A 18 -48.06 -67.41 6.43
N MET A 19 -47.93 -67.86 7.67
CA MET A 19 -47.52 -67.09 8.83
C MET A 19 -46.12 -66.43 8.51
N ARG A 20 -46.04 -65.14 8.64
CA ARG A 20 -44.73 -64.43 8.66
C ARG A 20 -44.62 -63.69 9.98
N LEU A 21 -43.56 -64.01 10.74
CA LEU A 21 -43.05 -63.25 11.88
C LEU A 21 -42.72 -61.80 11.47
N PRO A 22 -42.92 -60.80 12.35
CA PRO A 22 -42.42 -59.43 12.06
C PRO A 22 -40.90 -59.36 12.28
N ALA A 23 -40.15 -59.16 11.23
CA ALA A 23 -38.74 -58.77 11.30
C ALA A 23 -38.68 -57.32 11.76
N LEU A 24 -38.13 -57.10 12.94
CA LEU A 24 -37.83 -55.80 13.51
C LEU A 24 -36.63 -55.25 12.77
N PHE A 25 -36.85 -54.37 11.78
CA PHE A 25 -35.77 -53.58 11.13
C PHE A 25 -35.38 -52.46 12.07
N LEU A 26 -34.26 -52.63 12.81
CA LEU A 26 -33.53 -51.54 13.44
C LEU A 26 -32.90 -50.71 12.30
N LEU A 27 -33.51 -49.59 11.95
CA LEU A 27 -32.88 -48.53 11.17
C LEU A 27 -31.85 -47.84 12.08
N LEU A 28 -30.58 -48.24 11.99
CA LEU A 28 -29.43 -47.46 12.43
C LEU A 28 -29.31 -46.24 11.48
N ALA A 29 -29.94 -45.15 11.85
CA ALA A 29 -29.66 -43.86 11.28
C ALA A 29 -28.24 -43.45 11.73
N SER A 30 -27.22 -43.81 10.93
CA SER A 30 -25.90 -43.21 11.04
C SER A 30 -26.05 -41.74 10.70
N ALA A 31 -26.17 -40.89 11.71
CA ALA A 31 -25.97 -39.46 11.52
C ALA A 31 -24.52 -39.26 11.05
N MET A 32 -24.32 -39.18 9.73
CA MET A 32 -23.11 -38.56 9.19
C MET A 32 -23.12 -37.12 9.67
N LEU A 33 -22.41 -36.86 10.74
CA LEU A 33 -21.92 -35.50 11.04
C LEU A 33 -21.10 -35.09 9.82
N ALA A 34 -21.69 -34.33 8.91
CA ALA A 34 -20.97 -33.67 7.86
C ALA A 34 -19.92 -32.78 8.58
N GLN A 35 -18.68 -33.22 8.55
CA GLN A 35 -17.57 -32.40 9.01
C GLN A 35 -17.64 -31.08 8.22
N ALA A 36 -17.72 -29.96 8.93
CA ALA A 36 -17.63 -28.66 8.30
C ALA A 36 -16.36 -28.66 7.43
N PRO A 37 -16.42 -28.15 6.20
CA PRO A 37 -15.26 -28.11 5.33
C PRO A 37 -14.12 -27.38 6.07
N ASN A 38 -12.92 -27.97 6.02
CA ASN A 38 -11.74 -27.33 6.62
C ASN A 38 -11.62 -25.89 6.11
N PRO A 39 -11.41 -24.92 7.01
CA PRO A 39 -11.25 -23.54 6.58
C PRO A 39 -10.10 -23.42 5.56
N PRO A 40 -10.18 -22.50 4.58
CA PRO A 40 -9.13 -22.32 3.59
C PRO A 40 -7.76 -22.14 4.24
N ALA A 41 -6.75 -22.86 3.74
CA ALA A 41 -5.37 -22.69 4.19
C ALA A 41 -4.89 -21.28 3.86
N VAL A 42 -4.11 -20.68 4.75
CA VAL A 42 -3.47 -19.38 4.53
C VAL A 42 -1.96 -19.57 4.29
N PRO A 43 -1.31 -18.70 3.47
CA PRO A 43 0.11 -18.80 3.20
C PRO A 43 0.94 -18.53 4.46
N ALA A 44 2.19 -19.01 4.46
CA ALA A 44 3.12 -18.86 5.59
C ALA A 44 3.54 -17.39 5.87
N THR A 45 3.20 -16.48 4.98
CA THR A 45 3.43 -15.02 5.09
C THR A 45 2.50 -14.34 6.09
N VAL A 46 1.39 -14.98 6.45
CA VAL A 46 0.37 -14.42 7.35
C VAL A 46 0.12 -15.32 8.56
N ILE A 47 -0.47 -14.71 9.61
CA ILE A 47 -1.01 -15.40 10.78
C ILE A 47 -2.52 -15.28 10.73
N ALA A 48 -3.24 -16.37 11.03
CA ALA A 48 -4.69 -16.38 11.12
C ALA A 48 -5.13 -16.80 12.54
N ASP A 49 -5.76 -15.89 13.26
CA ASP A 49 -6.45 -16.18 14.51
C ASP A 49 -7.92 -16.51 14.15
N ARG A 50 -8.32 -17.77 14.28
CA ARG A 50 -9.63 -18.28 13.82
C ARG A 50 -10.68 -18.23 14.91
N ASP A 51 -11.95 -18.07 14.49
CA ASP A 51 -13.15 -18.16 15.33
C ASP A 51 -13.11 -17.29 16.60
N VAL A 52 -12.50 -16.11 16.48
CA VAL A 52 -12.39 -15.14 17.58
C VAL A 52 -13.77 -14.56 17.86
N ALA A 53 -14.34 -14.82 19.04
CA ALA A 53 -15.59 -14.21 19.48
C ALA A 53 -15.41 -12.70 19.66
N TYR A 54 -16.22 -11.90 19.00
CA TYR A 54 -16.13 -10.43 19.05
C TYR A 54 -17.23 -9.77 19.91
N THR A 55 -18.11 -10.57 20.47
CA THR A 55 -19.19 -10.10 21.36
C THR A 55 -19.47 -11.13 22.44
N ASN A 56 -20.13 -10.71 23.51
CA ASN A 56 -20.59 -11.57 24.61
C ASN A 56 -22.07 -12.00 24.46
N VAL A 57 -22.74 -11.63 23.39
CA VAL A 57 -24.16 -11.98 23.15
C VAL A 57 -24.33 -13.46 22.82
N GLY A 58 -23.24 -14.14 22.40
CA GLY A 58 -23.23 -15.56 22.06
C GLY A 58 -23.69 -15.84 20.63
N GLY A 59 -23.62 -17.14 20.24
CA GLY A 59 -24.03 -17.60 18.91
C GLY A 59 -22.94 -17.44 17.85
N ARG A 60 -23.33 -16.95 16.66
CA ARG A 60 -22.52 -16.95 15.44
C ARG A 60 -21.50 -15.81 15.34
N GLN A 61 -21.43 -14.92 16.34
CA GLN A 61 -20.62 -13.68 16.28
C GLN A 61 -19.13 -13.95 16.48
N THR A 62 -18.51 -14.57 15.49
CA THR A 62 -17.07 -14.84 15.44
C THR A 62 -16.46 -14.23 14.20
N MET A 63 -15.16 -13.95 14.27
CA MET A 63 -14.36 -13.46 13.16
C MET A 63 -13.04 -14.23 13.05
N ASP A 64 -12.47 -14.25 11.84
CA ASP A 64 -11.09 -14.65 11.62
C ASP A 64 -10.26 -13.40 11.41
N ILE A 65 -9.15 -13.27 12.14
CA ILE A 65 -8.24 -12.13 12.02
C ILE A 65 -6.97 -12.61 11.33
N ILE A 66 -6.73 -12.07 10.13
CA ILE A 66 -5.57 -12.37 9.28
C ILE A 66 -4.64 -11.17 9.29
N ARG A 67 -3.38 -11.39 9.66
CA ARG A 67 -2.38 -10.33 9.77
C ARG A 67 -1.02 -10.77 9.24
N PRO A 68 -0.17 -9.82 8.80
CA PRO A 68 1.20 -10.16 8.41
C PRO A 68 1.92 -10.89 9.53
N LYS A 69 2.66 -11.95 9.19
CA LYS A 69 3.55 -12.63 10.14
C LYS A 69 4.71 -11.75 10.56
N GLU A 70 5.09 -10.86 9.68
CA GLU A 70 6.18 -9.94 9.93
C GLU A 70 5.77 -8.85 10.92
N ALA A 71 6.59 -8.66 11.96
CA ALA A 71 6.39 -7.58 12.93
C ALA A 71 6.51 -6.20 12.25
N SER A 72 5.72 -5.24 12.71
CA SER A 72 5.82 -3.84 12.30
C SER A 72 6.22 -2.98 13.50
N ALA A 73 7.06 -1.99 13.26
CA ALA A 73 7.41 -0.99 14.27
C ALA A 73 6.22 -0.05 14.61
N THR A 74 5.26 0.07 13.70
CA THR A 74 4.06 0.89 13.86
C THR A 74 2.79 0.04 13.75
N PRO A 75 1.71 0.40 14.46
CA PRO A 75 0.40 -0.23 14.26
C PRO A 75 -0.04 -0.16 12.80
N ARG A 76 -0.81 -1.14 12.35
CA ARG A 76 -1.29 -1.28 10.96
C ARG A 76 -2.75 -0.87 10.86
N PRO A 77 -3.21 -0.26 9.77
CA PRO A 77 -4.63 -0.07 9.55
C PRO A 77 -5.34 -1.43 9.46
N ALA A 78 -6.63 -1.45 9.80
CA ALA A 78 -7.43 -2.66 9.74
C ALA A 78 -8.60 -2.55 8.76
N VAL A 79 -9.06 -3.69 8.24
CA VAL A 79 -10.26 -3.78 7.38
C VAL A 79 -11.16 -4.90 7.89
N LEU A 80 -12.42 -4.55 8.19
CA LEU A 80 -13.48 -5.52 8.46
C LEU A 80 -14.13 -5.96 7.14
N LEU A 81 -14.19 -7.27 6.89
CA LEU A 81 -14.79 -7.88 5.71
C LEU A 81 -16.09 -8.58 6.10
N VAL A 82 -17.19 -8.25 5.43
CA VAL A 82 -18.55 -8.69 5.76
C VAL A 82 -19.18 -9.41 4.58
N HIS A 83 -19.54 -10.69 4.79
CA HIS A 83 -20.08 -11.55 3.74
C HIS A 83 -21.50 -11.17 3.29
N GLY A 84 -21.83 -11.48 2.04
CA GLY A 84 -23.19 -11.42 1.50
C GLY A 84 -24.04 -12.61 1.88
N GLY A 85 -25.10 -12.85 1.10
CA GLY A 85 -25.99 -14.00 1.26
C GLY A 85 -27.41 -13.62 1.67
N GLY A 86 -27.93 -12.46 1.26
CA GLY A 86 -29.31 -12.03 1.48
C GLY A 86 -29.69 -11.97 2.96
N PHE A 87 -28.77 -11.66 3.85
CA PHE A 87 -28.95 -11.65 5.32
C PHE A 87 -29.34 -13.00 5.93
N ARG A 88 -29.54 -14.05 5.14
CA ARG A 88 -30.04 -15.37 5.53
C ARG A 88 -29.03 -16.51 5.39
N ALA A 89 -27.92 -16.25 4.70
CA ALA A 89 -26.88 -17.24 4.42
C ALA A 89 -25.48 -16.57 4.38
N GLY A 90 -24.46 -17.36 4.07
CA GLY A 90 -23.07 -16.88 3.95
C GLY A 90 -22.25 -17.12 5.21
N THR A 91 -20.95 -17.02 5.08
CA THR A 91 -20.00 -17.20 6.18
C THR A 91 -18.74 -16.34 5.95
N LYS A 92 -18.01 -16.05 7.03
CA LYS A 92 -16.75 -15.30 7.05
C LYS A 92 -15.68 -15.87 6.13
N GLU A 93 -15.71 -17.19 5.86
CA GLU A 93 -14.74 -17.88 5.02
C GLU A 93 -14.74 -17.37 3.55
N GLY A 94 -15.85 -16.81 3.09
CA GLY A 94 -15.97 -16.26 1.73
C GLY A 94 -14.96 -15.16 1.40
N TYR A 95 -14.47 -14.45 2.40
CA TYR A 95 -13.52 -13.34 2.24
C TYR A 95 -12.08 -13.65 2.67
N ILE A 96 -11.75 -14.90 3.01
CA ILE A 96 -10.37 -15.28 3.43
C ILE A 96 -9.34 -14.93 2.34
N GLY A 97 -9.67 -15.12 1.07
CA GLY A 97 -8.76 -14.80 -0.05
C GLY A 97 -8.39 -13.31 -0.09
N LEU A 98 -9.38 -12.43 0.02
CA LEU A 98 -9.15 -10.98 0.07
C LEU A 98 -8.46 -10.56 1.38
N ALA A 99 -8.81 -11.20 2.51
CA ALA A 99 -8.16 -10.93 3.79
C ALA A 99 -6.66 -11.24 3.75
N VAL A 100 -6.26 -12.33 3.08
CA VAL A 100 -4.83 -12.66 2.85
C VAL A 100 -4.17 -11.59 1.99
N LYS A 101 -4.77 -11.18 0.87
CA LYS A 101 -4.24 -10.10 0.01
C LYS A 101 -4.04 -8.80 0.78
N LEU A 102 -5.03 -8.39 1.58
CA LEU A 102 -4.93 -7.21 2.45
C LEU A 102 -3.81 -7.35 3.47
N ALA A 103 -3.67 -8.52 4.11
CA ALA A 103 -2.59 -8.77 5.04
C ALA A 103 -1.21 -8.69 4.36
N GLU A 104 -1.03 -9.26 3.17
CA GLU A 104 0.19 -9.14 2.38
C GLU A 104 0.49 -7.69 1.94
N HIS A 105 -0.54 -6.83 1.87
CA HIS A 105 -0.42 -5.38 1.66
C HIS A 105 -0.24 -4.57 2.95
N GLY A 106 -0.05 -5.25 4.09
CA GLY A 106 0.29 -4.62 5.37
C GLY A 106 -0.90 -4.22 6.24
N TYR A 107 -2.10 -4.70 5.96
CA TYR A 107 -3.29 -4.51 6.80
C TYR A 107 -3.46 -5.62 7.84
N VAL A 108 -4.25 -5.36 8.87
CA VAL A 108 -4.91 -6.41 9.66
C VAL A 108 -6.32 -6.56 9.10
N ALA A 109 -6.64 -7.72 8.51
CA ALA A 109 -7.95 -7.99 7.92
C ALA A 109 -8.76 -8.92 8.83
N ALA A 110 -10.02 -8.60 9.08
CA ALA A 110 -10.93 -9.42 9.88
C ALA A 110 -12.16 -9.78 9.06
N THR A 111 -12.42 -11.08 8.87
CA THR A 111 -13.64 -11.57 8.23
C THR A 111 -14.66 -11.96 9.30
N ALA A 112 -15.86 -11.38 9.28
CA ALA A 112 -16.81 -11.56 10.36
C ALA A 112 -18.09 -12.28 9.91
N ASN A 113 -18.56 -13.21 10.75
CA ASN A 113 -19.93 -13.70 10.72
C ASN A 113 -20.84 -12.73 11.49
N TYR A 114 -22.09 -12.66 11.10
CA TYR A 114 -23.14 -11.94 11.80
C TYR A 114 -24.39 -12.79 11.94
N ARG A 115 -25.33 -12.40 12.81
CA ARG A 115 -26.60 -13.11 13.01
C ARG A 115 -27.47 -13.03 11.76
N LEU A 116 -28.08 -14.16 11.40
CA LEU A 116 -28.86 -14.29 10.16
C LEU A 116 -30.36 -14.26 10.43
N SER A 117 -31.12 -13.74 9.45
CA SER A 117 -32.57 -13.83 9.40
C SER A 117 -33.02 -15.22 8.91
N PRO A 118 -34.29 -15.62 9.18
CA PRO A 118 -35.30 -14.86 9.90
C PRO A 118 -35.17 -14.90 11.44
N GLY A 119 -34.24 -15.69 11.99
CA GLY A 119 -34.06 -15.81 13.44
C GLY A 119 -33.57 -14.50 14.11
N ASN A 120 -32.89 -13.63 13.35
CA ASN A 120 -32.44 -12.34 13.83
C ASN A 120 -32.64 -11.29 12.73
N GLN A 121 -33.69 -10.50 12.88
CA GLN A 121 -34.09 -9.46 11.94
C GLN A 121 -33.31 -8.16 12.15
N PHE A 122 -33.46 -7.18 11.25
CA PHE A 122 -32.98 -5.82 11.42
C PHE A 122 -33.47 -5.25 12.78
N PRO A 123 -32.61 -4.56 13.56
CA PRO A 123 -31.25 -4.15 13.22
C PRO A 123 -30.14 -5.11 13.73
N ALA A 124 -30.42 -6.37 14.11
CA ALA A 124 -29.46 -7.26 14.75
C ALA A 124 -28.15 -7.45 13.94
N PRO A 125 -28.16 -7.68 12.61
CA PRO A 125 -26.94 -7.77 11.82
C PRO A 125 -26.12 -6.46 11.81
N VAL A 126 -26.77 -5.29 11.85
CA VAL A 126 -26.09 -3.99 11.95
C VAL A 126 -25.38 -3.85 13.31
N HIS A 127 -26.06 -4.23 14.39
CA HIS A 127 -25.46 -4.26 15.73
C HIS A 127 -24.21 -5.13 15.78
N ASP A 128 -24.23 -6.28 15.08
CA ASP A 128 -23.11 -7.23 15.07
C ASP A 128 -21.89 -6.66 14.36
N VAL A 129 -22.03 -6.08 13.17
CA VAL A 129 -20.89 -5.51 12.46
C VAL A 129 -20.33 -4.26 13.18
N LYS A 130 -21.17 -3.49 13.86
CA LYS A 130 -20.72 -2.40 14.74
C LYS A 130 -19.94 -2.93 15.96
N ALA A 131 -20.42 -4.01 16.58
CA ALA A 131 -19.68 -4.67 17.67
C ALA A 131 -18.35 -5.25 17.18
N ALA A 132 -18.27 -5.78 15.95
CA ALA A 132 -17.03 -6.26 15.35
C ALA A 132 -15.99 -5.13 15.20
N VAL A 133 -16.38 -3.94 14.75
CA VAL A 133 -15.50 -2.76 14.70
C VAL A 133 -15.04 -2.34 16.09
N ARG A 134 -15.95 -2.29 17.08
CA ARG A 134 -15.59 -1.95 18.47
C ARG A 134 -14.61 -2.97 19.06
N PHE A 135 -14.80 -4.27 18.79
CA PHE A 135 -13.86 -5.32 19.21
C PHE A 135 -12.46 -5.10 18.63
N LEU A 136 -12.34 -4.84 17.32
CA LEU A 136 -11.04 -4.58 16.68
C LEU A 136 -10.34 -3.37 17.33
N ARG A 137 -11.10 -2.32 17.61
CA ARG A 137 -10.58 -1.10 18.23
C ARG A 137 -10.14 -1.34 19.68
N ALA A 138 -10.93 -2.04 20.48
CA ALA A 138 -10.60 -2.38 21.87
C ALA A 138 -9.38 -3.32 21.97
N ASN A 139 -9.18 -4.18 20.99
CA ASN A 139 -8.08 -5.16 20.94
C ASN A 139 -6.93 -4.72 20.02
N ALA A 140 -6.85 -3.43 19.69
CA ALA A 140 -5.88 -2.89 18.77
C ALA A 140 -4.43 -3.25 19.15
N GLY A 141 -4.06 -3.13 20.43
CA GLY A 141 -2.73 -3.51 20.91
C GLY A 141 -2.40 -4.99 20.73
N LYS A 142 -3.37 -5.89 20.95
CA LYS A 142 -3.20 -7.33 20.80
C LYS A 142 -2.88 -7.74 19.36
N TYR A 143 -3.55 -7.12 18.39
CA TYR A 143 -3.44 -7.48 16.98
C TYR A 143 -2.53 -6.55 16.16
N GLY A 144 -1.93 -5.54 16.79
CA GLY A 144 -1.08 -4.55 16.13
C GLY A 144 -1.86 -3.61 15.20
N ILE A 145 -3.11 -3.27 15.56
CA ILE A 145 -4.03 -2.42 14.79
C ILE A 145 -3.81 -0.96 15.15
N ASP A 146 -3.85 -0.08 14.15
CA ASP A 146 -4.08 1.35 14.33
C ASP A 146 -5.59 1.59 14.56
N ALA A 147 -5.96 1.85 15.79
CA ALA A 147 -7.36 2.04 16.21
C ALA A 147 -8.04 3.25 15.53
N GLY A 148 -7.26 4.20 15.01
CA GLY A 148 -7.73 5.38 14.28
C GLY A 148 -8.03 5.11 12.80
N HIS A 149 -7.56 3.97 12.25
CA HIS A 149 -7.63 3.68 10.82
C HIS A 149 -8.22 2.29 10.57
N ILE A 150 -9.56 2.19 10.70
CA ILE A 150 -10.33 0.97 10.44
C ILE A 150 -11.29 1.24 9.28
N GLY A 151 -11.20 0.41 8.22
CA GLY A 151 -12.13 0.40 7.10
C GLY A 151 -13.06 -0.80 7.15
N ALA A 152 -14.04 -0.81 6.24
CA ALA A 152 -14.95 -1.94 6.07
C ALA A 152 -15.23 -2.21 4.58
N LEU A 153 -15.33 -3.49 4.21
CA LEU A 153 -15.72 -3.93 2.88
C LEU A 153 -16.75 -5.06 2.99
N GLY A 154 -17.73 -5.06 2.10
CA GLY A 154 -18.69 -6.14 2.01
C GLY A 154 -19.39 -6.18 0.66
N GLY A 155 -19.91 -7.37 0.30
CA GLY A 155 -20.66 -7.59 -0.92
C GLY A 155 -22.13 -7.91 -0.66
N SER A 156 -23.03 -7.41 -1.53
CA SER A 156 -24.47 -7.71 -1.43
C SER A 156 -25.07 -7.29 -0.07
N ALA A 157 -25.65 -8.22 0.68
CA ALA A 157 -26.08 -7.98 2.06
C ALA A 157 -24.93 -7.46 2.96
N GLY A 158 -23.70 -7.93 2.75
CA GLY A 158 -22.52 -7.40 3.44
C GLY A 158 -22.19 -5.96 3.02
N GLY A 159 -22.38 -5.63 1.74
CA GLY A 159 -22.28 -4.26 1.21
C GLY A 159 -23.23 -3.30 1.93
N HIS A 160 -24.49 -3.70 2.04
CA HIS A 160 -25.47 -2.96 2.85
C HIS A 160 -25.00 -2.75 4.29
N LEU A 161 -24.48 -3.79 4.95
CA LEU A 161 -24.06 -3.70 6.35
C LEU A 161 -22.86 -2.76 6.54
N VAL A 162 -21.90 -2.75 5.61
CA VAL A 162 -20.77 -1.83 5.69
C VAL A 162 -21.16 -0.40 5.32
N LEU A 163 -22.15 -0.21 4.47
CA LEU A 163 -22.77 1.11 4.22
C LEU A 163 -23.44 1.63 5.50
N MET A 164 -24.19 0.79 6.21
CA MET A 164 -24.76 1.16 7.52
C MET A 164 -23.68 1.53 8.53
N LEU A 165 -22.52 0.85 8.54
CA LEU A 165 -21.36 1.25 9.36
C LEU A 165 -20.88 2.66 9.01
N GLY A 166 -20.66 2.94 7.71
CA GLY A 166 -20.09 4.21 7.25
C GLY A 166 -21.01 5.41 7.40
N LEU A 167 -22.33 5.19 7.39
CA LEU A 167 -23.35 6.25 7.36
C LEU A 167 -24.00 6.51 8.73
N THR A 168 -23.94 5.55 9.66
CA THR A 168 -24.70 5.62 10.93
C THR A 168 -23.81 5.60 12.18
N ALA A 169 -22.57 6.07 12.08
CA ALA A 169 -21.69 6.17 13.24
C ALA A 169 -22.32 7.06 14.35
N GLY A 170 -22.39 6.53 15.57
CA GLY A 170 -22.96 7.25 16.72
C GLY A 170 -24.50 7.32 16.75
N VAL A 171 -25.20 6.71 15.80
CA VAL A 171 -26.68 6.58 15.86
C VAL A 171 -27.05 5.53 16.87
N ALA A 172 -27.56 5.95 18.04
CA ALA A 172 -27.80 5.09 19.20
C ALA A 172 -28.65 3.84 18.90
N GLU A 173 -29.68 3.96 18.06
CA GLU A 173 -30.56 2.86 17.64
C GLU A 173 -29.78 1.71 16.99
N PHE A 174 -28.67 2.00 16.32
CA PHE A 174 -27.88 1.00 15.58
C PHE A 174 -26.59 0.56 16.29
N GLU A 175 -26.24 1.16 17.44
CA GLU A 175 -25.02 0.76 18.14
C GLU A 175 -25.15 -0.63 18.81
N GLY A 176 -26.33 -1.01 19.28
CA GLY A 176 -26.55 -2.29 19.96
C GLY A 176 -25.77 -2.42 21.27
N THR A 177 -25.88 -3.60 21.90
CA THR A 177 -25.29 -3.89 23.22
C THR A 177 -24.18 -4.94 23.18
N GLY A 178 -23.59 -5.20 22.02
CA GLY A 178 -22.67 -6.32 21.72
C GLY A 178 -21.26 -6.24 22.34
N GLY A 179 -21.03 -5.46 23.38
CA GLY A 179 -19.75 -5.32 24.06
C GLY A 179 -18.93 -4.12 23.56
N TYR A 180 -17.94 -3.72 24.38
CA TYR A 180 -17.03 -2.59 24.10
C TYR A 180 -17.79 -1.29 23.79
N ALA A 181 -18.86 -1.00 24.54
CA ALA A 181 -19.73 0.15 24.29
C ALA A 181 -18.99 1.51 24.43
N GLU A 182 -17.86 1.52 25.13
CA GLU A 182 -16.96 2.66 25.28
C GLU A 182 -16.14 2.96 24.00
N GLN A 183 -16.08 2.01 23.05
CA GLN A 183 -15.37 2.16 21.80
C GLN A 183 -16.30 2.69 20.70
N SER A 184 -15.74 3.48 19.78
CA SER A 184 -16.46 3.92 18.58
C SER A 184 -16.64 2.79 17.57
N SER A 185 -17.82 2.70 16.95
CA SER A 185 -18.08 1.83 15.80
C SER A 185 -17.76 2.51 14.44
N ALA A 186 -17.32 3.77 14.44
CA ALA A 186 -17.03 4.51 13.23
C ALA A 186 -15.90 3.87 12.41
N VAL A 187 -16.04 3.87 11.10
CA VAL A 187 -15.01 3.45 10.14
C VAL A 187 -14.55 4.65 9.31
N GLN A 188 -13.30 4.61 8.82
CA GLN A 188 -12.67 5.72 8.12
C GLN A 188 -12.68 5.56 6.59
N ALA A 189 -13.09 4.39 6.08
CA ALA A 189 -13.32 4.12 4.66
C ALA A 189 -14.27 2.94 4.49
N VAL A 190 -15.10 3.00 3.47
CA VAL A 190 -16.04 1.92 3.09
C VAL A 190 -15.81 1.53 1.64
N VAL A 191 -15.85 0.22 1.38
CA VAL A 191 -15.97 -0.34 0.03
C VAL A 191 -17.23 -1.18 0.00
N ASP A 192 -18.17 -0.77 -0.83
CA ASP A 192 -19.44 -1.46 -1.09
C ASP A 192 -19.35 -2.19 -2.42
N GLU A 193 -19.47 -3.51 -2.39
CA GLU A 193 -19.62 -4.31 -3.58
C GLU A 193 -21.11 -4.65 -3.78
N TYR A 194 -21.75 -3.97 -4.71
CA TYR A 194 -23.14 -4.23 -5.15
C TYR A 194 -24.16 -4.39 -3.99
N GLY A 195 -24.03 -3.60 -2.92
CA GLY A 195 -24.97 -3.62 -1.79
C GLY A 195 -26.25 -2.84 -2.09
N PRO A 196 -27.41 -3.30 -1.59
CA PRO A 196 -28.66 -2.53 -1.71
C PRO A 196 -28.62 -1.30 -0.80
N THR A 197 -29.09 -0.17 -1.35
CA THR A 197 -29.03 1.14 -0.70
C THR A 197 -30.41 1.75 -0.39
N ASP A 198 -31.47 1.32 -1.12
CA ASP A 198 -32.86 1.70 -0.90
C ASP A 198 -33.79 0.50 -1.04
N PHE A 199 -34.24 -0.03 0.08
CA PHE A 199 -35.15 -1.18 0.09
C PHE A 199 -36.58 -0.84 -0.36
N THR A 200 -36.97 0.43 -0.36
CA THR A 200 -38.29 0.84 -0.86
C THR A 200 -38.39 0.74 -2.38
N GLN A 201 -37.24 0.69 -3.09
CA GLN A 201 -37.15 0.59 -4.54
C GLN A 201 -36.68 -0.80 -5.03
N SER A 202 -36.47 -1.75 -4.13
CA SER A 202 -35.88 -3.06 -4.48
C SER A 202 -36.89 -4.03 -5.11
N TYR A 203 -38.14 -4.04 -4.67
CA TYR A 203 -39.13 -5.07 -5.03
C TYR A 203 -39.42 -5.22 -6.53
N SER A 204 -39.40 -4.13 -7.28
CA SER A 204 -39.68 -4.14 -8.73
C SER A 204 -38.43 -4.41 -9.59
N LYS A 205 -37.24 -4.47 -9.00
CA LYS A 205 -35.96 -4.52 -9.71
C LYS A 205 -35.08 -5.72 -9.34
N SER A 206 -35.38 -6.41 -8.25
CA SER A 206 -34.59 -7.53 -7.73
C SER A 206 -35.34 -8.84 -7.93
N VAL A 207 -34.62 -9.91 -8.29
CA VAL A 207 -35.21 -11.24 -8.51
C VAL A 207 -35.63 -11.94 -7.20
N ASP A 208 -35.10 -11.51 -6.06
CA ASP A 208 -35.37 -12.17 -4.76
C ASP A 208 -35.79 -11.21 -3.62
N ALA A 209 -35.93 -9.92 -3.87
CA ALA A 209 -36.30 -8.95 -2.83
C ALA A 209 -37.62 -9.30 -2.13
N ALA A 210 -38.61 -9.79 -2.86
CA ALA A 210 -39.91 -10.18 -2.31
C ALA A 210 -39.83 -11.37 -1.33
N GLU A 211 -38.78 -12.18 -1.40
CA GLU A 211 -38.50 -13.27 -0.46
C GLU A 211 -37.59 -12.80 0.68
N VAL A 212 -36.50 -12.11 0.35
CA VAL A 212 -35.42 -11.78 1.29
C VAL A 212 -35.83 -10.68 2.26
N LEU A 213 -36.44 -9.59 1.77
CA LEU A 213 -36.70 -8.42 2.59
C LEU A 213 -37.73 -8.66 3.70
N PRO A 214 -38.84 -9.38 3.48
CA PRO A 214 -39.72 -9.72 4.59
C PRO A 214 -39.07 -10.58 5.69
N MET A 215 -38.14 -11.47 5.32
CA MET A 215 -37.38 -12.24 6.32
C MET A 215 -36.47 -11.37 7.14
N PHE A 216 -35.80 -10.39 6.50
CA PHE A 216 -34.84 -9.50 7.14
C PHE A 216 -35.51 -8.40 7.97
N LEU A 217 -36.62 -7.85 7.49
CA LEU A 217 -37.31 -6.69 8.08
C LEU A 217 -38.55 -7.04 8.91
N GLY A 218 -39.00 -8.30 8.89
CA GLY A 218 -40.20 -8.72 9.64
C GLY A 218 -41.52 -8.42 8.93
N GLY A 219 -41.51 -7.98 7.68
CA GLY A 219 -42.68 -7.71 6.87
C GLY A 219 -42.28 -7.15 5.49
N ASP A 220 -43.21 -7.15 4.55
CA ASP A 220 -43.03 -6.51 3.24
C ASP A 220 -43.17 -4.98 3.31
N LEU A 221 -43.02 -4.31 2.18
CA LEU A 221 -43.04 -2.84 2.10
C LEU A 221 -44.40 -2.25 2.52
N ASP A 222 -45.51 -2.92 2.24
CA ASP A 222 -46.85 -2.44 2.55
C ASP A 222 -47.15 -2.53 4.05
N HIS A 223 -46.61 -3.56 4.72
CA HIS A 223 -46.85 -3.82 6.12
C HIS A 223 -45.76 -3.31 7.07
N ASN A 224 -44.53 -3.05 6.58
CA ASN A 224 -43.42 -2.56 7.41
C ASN A 224 -42.56 -1.49 6.72
N ARG A 225 -43.18 -0.46 6.17
CA ARG A 225 -42.52 0.62 5.42
C ARG A 225 -41.47 1.38 6.25
N ILE A 226 -41.71 1.52 7.55
CA ILE A 226 -40.78 2.26 8.43
C ILE A 226 -39.41 1.56 8.47
N ASP A 227 -39.39 0.24 8.66
CA ASP A 227 -38.11 -0.47 8.72
C ASP A 227 -37.43 -0.58 7.36
N HIS A 228 -38.18 -0.57 6.24
CA HIS A 228 -37.60 -0.45 4.92
C HIS A 228 -36.86 0.88 4.75
N ILE A 229 -37.43 2.00 5.21
CA ILE A 229 -36.77 3.31 5.17
C ILE A 229 -35.57 3.36 6.12
N LYS A 230 -35.75 2.91 7.37
CA LYS A 230 -34.69 2.95 8.39
C LYS A 230 -33.49 2.06 8.04
N SER A 231 -33.74 0.91 7.43
CA SER A 231 -32.69 -0.01 7.01
C SER A 231 -32.04 0.38 5.68
N SER A 232 -32.57 1.36 4.95
CA SER A 232 -32.01 1.83 3.69
C SER A 232 -30.81 2.79 3.94
N PRO A 233 -29.56 2.41 3.58
CA PRO A 233 -28.38 3.27 3.72
C PRO A 233 -28.58 4.66 3.13
N LEU A 234 -29.28 4.77 2.01
CA LEU A 234 -29.56 6.04 1.33
C LEU A 234 -30.28 7.06 2.23
N SER A 235 -31.08 6.60 3.23
CA SER A 235 -31.76 7.47 4.19
C SER A 235 -30.82 8.12 5.23
N TRP A 236 -29.60 7.62 5.36
CA TRP A 236 -28.63 8.04 6.37
C TRP A 236 -27.45 8.84 5.80
N VAL A 237 -27.47 9.14 4.49
CA VAL A 237 -26.44 9.95 3.84
C VAL A 237 -26.33 11.32 4.52
N ASN A 238 -25.12 11.66 4.93
CA ASN A 238 -24.80 12.90 5.62
C ASN A 238 -23.37 13.37 5.26
N PRO A 239 -23.00 14.64 5.47
CA PRO A 239 -21.71 15.19 5.08
C PRO A 239 -20.50 14.58 5.82
N ASN A 240 -20.72 13.93 6.97
CA ASN A 240 -19.69 13.29 7.77
C ASN A 240 -19.57 11.77 7.50
N ALA A 241 -20.26 11.27 6.48
CA ALA A 241 -20.19 9.87 6.09
C ALA A 241 -18.74 9.47 5.74
N ALA A 242 -18.37 8.24 6.08
CA ALA A 242 -17.06 7.71 5.72
C ALA A 242 -16.88 7.74 4.19
N PRO A 243 -15.69 8.09 3.66
CA PRO A 243 -15.37 7.96 2.25
C PRO A 243 -15.76 6.58 1.71
N THR A 244 -16.59 6.54 0.68
CA THR A 244 -17.20 5.31 0.16
C THR A 244 -16.88 5.09 -1.31
N LEU A 245 -16.34 3.90 -1.63
CA LEU A 245 -16.24 3.38 -2.99
C LEU A 245 -17.38 2.37 -3.19
N ALA A 246 -18.28 2.63 -4.13
CA ALA A 246 -19.28 1.66 -4.58
C ALA A 246 -18.80 0.99 -5.87
N MET A 247 -18.83 -0.33 -5.94
CA MET A 247 -18.47 -1.10 -7.13
C MET A 247 -19.66 -1.95 -7.55
N HIS A 248 -20.12 -1.82 -8.81
CA HIS A 248 -21.37 -2.47 -9.22
C HIS A 248 -21.34 -2.93 -10.68
N GLY A 249 -21.90 -4.12 -10.92
CA GLY A 249 -22.08 -4.70 -12.25
C GLY A 249 -23.33 -4.15 -12.95
N THR A 250 -23.19 -3.78 -14.24
CA THR A 250 -24.32 -3.21 -15.00
C THR A 250 -25.42 -4.21 -15.37
N LEU A 251 -25.17 -5.51 -15.22
CA LEU A 251 -26.14 -6.60 -15.48
C LEU A 251 -26.55 -7.32 -14.19
N ASP A 252 -26.43 -6.65 -13.05
CA ASP A 252 -26.86 -7.21 -11.76
C ASP A 252 -28.40 -7.25 -11.68
N ASN A 253 -28.94 -8.45 -11.45
CA ASN A 253 -30.39 -8.70 -11.35
C ASN A 253 -30.87 -9.00 -9.92
N TYR A 254 -29.94 -9.10 -8.93
CA TYR A 254 -30.26 -9.21 -7.51
C TYR A 254 -30.36 -7.83 -6.86
N VAL A 255 -29.38 -6.98 -7.15
CA VAL A 255 -29.36 -5.57 -6.72
C VAL A 255 -29.19 -4.70 -7.95
N ALA A 256 -30.19 -3.89 -8.25
CA ALA A 256 -30.14 -3.05 -9.43
C ALA A 256 -28.96 -2.06 -9.38
N TYR A 257 -28.23 -1.90 -10.48
CA TYR A 257 -27.06 -1.01 -10.61
C TYR A 257 -27.34 0.43 -10.13
N GLU A 258 -28.58 0.91 -10.36
CA GLU A 258 -29.02 2.24 -9.94
C GLU A 258 -28.93 2.45 -8.42
N GLN A 259 -28.94 1.40 -7.62
CA GLN A 259 -28.78 1.49 -6.17
C GLN A 259 -27.47 2.17 -5.79
N SER A 260 -26.36 1.75 -6.41
CA SER A 260 -25.04 2.38 -6.19
C SER A 260 -24.95 3.77 -6.83
N LEU A 261 -25.59 3.98 -7.98
CA LEU A 261 -25.64 5.30 -8.63
C LEU A 261 -26.33 6.32 -7.72
N TRP A 262 -27.53 6.00 -7.20
CA TRP A 262 -28.26 6.89 -6.28
C TRP A 262 -27.47 7.20 -5.00
N LEU A 263 -26.79 6.20 -4.45
CA LEU A 263 -25.98 6.40 -3.24
C LEU A 263 -24.85 7.41 -3.50
N VAL A 264 -24.06 7.18 -4.55
CA VAL A 264 -22.89 8.03 -4.87
C VAL A 264 -23.34 9.45 -5.19
N GLU A 265 -24.38 9.62 -6.02
CA GLU A 265 -24.94 10.95 -6.34
C GLU A 265 -25.40 11.68 -5.08
N ARG A 266 -26.11 10.98 -4.19
CA ARG A 266 -26.61 11.58 -2.95
C ARG A 266 -25.50 11.92 -1.97
N MET A 267 -24.48 11.07 -1.83
CA MET A 267 -23.31 11.35 -1.01
C MET A 267 -22.54 12.58 -1.49
N ILE A 268 -22.29 12.67 -2.80
CA ILE A 268 -21.63 13.85 -3.40
C ILE A 268 -22.46 15.11 -3.17
N ALA A 269 -23.79 15.04 -3.41
CA ALA A 269 -24.70 16.16 -3.17
C ALA A 269 -24.76 16.62 -1.71
N ALA A 270 -24.54 15.69 -0.76
CA ALA A 270 -24.44 15.99 0.66
C ALA A 270 -23.06 16.54 1.09
N GLY A 271 -22.08 16.61 0.18
CA GLY A 271 -20.71 17.03 0.47
C GLY A 271 -19.81 15.91 1.03
N ALA A 272 -20.27 14.66 1.02
CA ALA A 272 -19.47 13.50 1.41
C ALA A 272 -18.61 13.00 0.23
N THR A 273 -17.55 12.26 0.54
CA THR A 273 -16.68 11.66 -0.46
C THR A 273 -17.22 10.31 -0.92
N ALA A 274 -17.50 10.17 -2.23
CA ALA A 274 -17.89 8.90 -2.81
C ALA A 274 -17.39 8.76 -4.25
N GLU A 275 -17.09 7.52 -4.66
CA GLU A 275 -16.72 7.14 -6.03
C GLU A 275 -17.54 5.93 -6.47
N LEU A 276 -17.89 5.85 -7.76
CA LEU A 276 -18.54 4.70 -8.38
C LEU A 276 -17.59 4.02 -9.36
N GLU A 277 -17.29 2.75 -9.14
CA GLU A 277 -16.57 1.88 -10.05
C GLU A 277 -17.57 0.99 -10.79
N THR A 278 -17.83 1.31 -12.06
CA THR A 278 -18.76 0.55 -12.89
C THR A 278 -18.09 -0.66 -13.51
N MET A 279 -18.59 -1.86 -13.21
CA MET A 279 -18.15 -3.12 -13.81
C MET A 279 -19.07 -3.45 -15.00
N SER A 280 -18.69 -2.97 -16.18
CA SER A 280 -19.50 -3.10 -17.39
C SER A 280 -19.67 -4.57 -17.80
N GLY A 281 -20.91 -5.02 -17.95
CA GLY A 281 -21.25 -6.39 -18.33
C GLY A 281 -21.17 -7.42 -17.18
N ALA A 282 -20.72 -7.04 -15.98
CA ALA A 282 -20.74 -7.91 -14.81
C ALA A 282 -22.14 -8.01 -14.21
N GLY A 283 -22.47 -9.19 -13.67
CA GLY A 283 -23.66 -9.47 -12.88
C GLY A 283 -23.41 -9.37 -11.38
N HIS A 284 -24.28 -9.98 -10.57
CA HIS A 284 -24.15 -10.05 -9.12
C HIS A 284 -22.99 -10.95 -8.70
N GLY A 285 -21.99 -10.40 -8.04
CA GLY A 285 -20.75 -11.11 -7.66
C GLY A 285 -19.70 -11.09 -8.78
N PHE A 286 -18.55 -10.50 -8.50
CA PHE A 286 -17.46 -10.39 -9.47
C PHE A 286 -16.71 -11.71 -9.62
N LYS A 287 -16.22 -12.01 -10.83
CA LYS A 287 -15.48 -13.24 -11.16
C LYS A 287 -14.31 -12.92 -12.10
N GLY A 288 -13.27 -13.76 -12.06
CA GLY A 288 -12.13 -13.64 -12.98
C GLY A 288 -11.46 -12.26 -12.93
N ALA A 289 -11.37 -11.60 -14.09
CA ALA A 289 -10.72 -10.29 -14.21
C ALA A 289 -11.46 -9.18 -13.42
N ASP A 290 -12.79 -9.23 -13.36
CA ASP A 290 -13.58 -8.26 -12.59
C ASP A 290 -13.32 -8.38 -11.09
N ALA A 291 -13.20 -9.61 -10.56
CA ALA A 291 -12.84 -9.82 -9.16
C ALA A 291 -11.42 -9.31 -8.86
N ALA A 292 -10.46 -9.56 -9.74
CA ALA A 292 -9.11 -9.04 -9.57
C ALA A 292 -9.07 -7.50 -9.57
N ARG A 293 -9.82 -6.87 -10.48
CA ARG A 293 -9.98 -5.41 -10.56
C ARG A 293 -10.66 -4.84 -9.31
N ALA A 294 -11.70 -5.53 -8.79
CA ALA A 294 -12.38 -5.11 -7.57
C ALA A 294 -11.41 -5.14 -6.37
N ASP A 295 -10.64 -6.22 -6.20
CA ASP A 295 -9.63 -6.32 -5.14
C ASP A 295 -8.57 -5.19 -5.23
N GLU A 296 -8.04 -4.92 -6.43
CA GLU A 296 -7.07 -3.84 -6.66
C GLU A 296 -7.66 -2.45 -6.33
N ARG A 297 -8.90 -2.19 -6.76
CA ARG A 297 -9.59 -0.93 -6.47
C ARG A 297 -9.88 -0.77 -4.98
N ALA A 298 -10.30 -1.84 -4.30
CA ALA A 298 -10.54 -1.83 -2.86
C ALA A 298 -9.25 -1.54 -2.07
N ILE A 299 -8.14 -2.21 -2.41
CA ILE A 299 -6.84 -1.97 -1.79
C ILE A 299 -6.39 -0.51 -2.02
N ALA A 300 -6.50 0.00 -3.24
CA ALA A 300 -6.14 1.38 -3.56
C ALA A 300 -6.99 2.41 -2.79
N TRP A 301 -8.29 2.12 -2.58
CA TRP A 301 -9.17 2.95 -1.77
C TRP A 301 -8.75 2.99 -0.32
N PHE A 302 -8.46 1.83 0.27
CA PHE A 302 -7.97 1.75 1.64
C PHE A 302 -6.59 2.40 1.79
N ASP A 303 -5.69 2.22 0.83
CA ASP A 303 -4.39 2.91 0.85
C ASP A 303 -4.53 4.43 0.90
N LYS A 304 -5.50 4.99 0.16
CA LYS A 304 -5.78 6.44 0.12
C LYS A 304 -6.31 6.99 1.44
N TYR A 305 -7.15 6.23 2.17
CA TYR A 305 -7.89 6.75 3.32
C TYR A 305 -7.46 6.18 4.67
N LEU A 306 -6.80 5.01 4.71
CA LEU A 306 -6.42 4.37 5.96
C LEU A 306 -4.91 4.38 6.22
N LYS A 307 -4.07 4.49 5.19
CA LYS A 307 -2.64 4.66 5.41
C LYS A 307 -2.30 6.13 5.63
N PRO A 308 -1.36 6.43 6.53
CA PRO A 308 -0.90 7.81 6.67
C PRO A 308 -0.40 8.31 5.31
N ALA A 309 -0.72 9.56 4.97
CA ALA A 309 -0.16 10.19 3.79
C ALA A 309 1.37 10.04 3.84
N PRO A 310 2.02 9.66 2.73
CA PRO A 310 3.47 9.56 2.70
C PRO A 310 4.06 10.87 3.21
N ALA A 311 5.07 10.76 4.08
CA ALA A 311 5.75 11.92 4.61
C ALA A 311 6.25 12.78 3.44
N LYS A 312 5.99 14.08 3.52
CA LYS A 312 6.48 15.03 2.53
C LYS A 312 7.90 15.44 2.87
N TYR A 313 8.75 15.38 1.87
CA TYR A 313 10.14 15.85 1.94
C TYR A 313 10.38 16.83 0.81
N HIS A 314 11.36 17.70 0.99
CA HIS A 314 11.89 18.50 -0.09
C HIS A 314 13.22 17.89 -0.54
N LEU A 315 13.36 17.71 -1.83
CA LEU A 315 14.56 17.19 -2.46
C LEU A 315 15.18 18.25 -3.34
N LEU A 316 16.47 18.41 -3.21
CA LEU A 316 17.29 19.16 -4.16
C LEU A 316 17.76 18.20 -5.25
N ILE A 317 17.58 18.58 -6.51
CA ILE A 317 18.02 17.80 -7.66
C ILE A 317 18.92 18.63 -8.57
N SER A 318 19.94 18.00 -9.16
CA SER A 318 20.78 18.58 -10.19
C SER A 318 20.53 17.90 -11.53
N ASP A 319 19.98 18.63 -12.50
CA ASP A 319 19.73 18.13 -13.87
C ASP A 319 20.98 18.37 -14.74
N HIS A 320 21.56 17.27 -15.24
CA HIS A 320 22.78 17.28 -16.08
C HIS A 320 22.50 17.57 -17.56
N GLY A 321 21.27 17.84 -17.95
CA GLY A 321 20.92 18.15 -19.34
C GLY A 321 21.55 19.46 -19.86
N PRO A 322 21.62 19.65 -21.18
CA PRO A 322 21.85 20.99 -21.75
C PRO A 322 20.72 21.91 -21.29
N ASN A 323 21.03 23.07 -20.79
CA ASN A 323 20.11 23.97 -20.07
C ASN A 323 19.53 23.34 -18.79
N GLY A 324 20.31 22.46 -18.15
CA GLY A 324 19.96 21.85 -16.88
C GLY A 324 19.73 22.88 -15.77
N VAL A 325 19.08 22.44 -14.71
CA VAL A 325 18.75 23.29 -13.55
C VAL A 325 19.09 22.56 -12.24
N ILE A 326 19.32 23.35 -11.21
CA ILE A 326 19.06 22.90 -9.86
C ILE A 326 17.58 23.14 -9.62
N ALA A 327 16.90 22.19 -9.00
CA ALA A 327 15.50 22.38 -8.61
C ALA A 327 15.27 21.83 -7.19
N GLU A 328 14.41 22.50 -6.44
CA GLU A 328 13.80 21.93 -5.26
C GLU A 328 12.42 21.39 -5.63
N ILE A 329 12.15 20.16 -5.23
CA ILE A 329 10.88 19.49 -5.48
C ILE A 329 10.28 18.98 -4.18
N GLU A 330 8.96 19.07 -4.05
CA GLU A 330 8.22 18.39 -2.99
C GLU A 330 8.07 16.90 -3.34
N TRP A 331 8.49 16.01 -2.48
CA TRP A 331 8.30 14.57 -2.63
C TRP A 331 7.15 14.07 -1.74
N PRO A 332 6.28 13.15 -2.19
CA PRO A 332 6.33 12.43 -3.46
C PRO A 332 5.56 13.08 -4.62
N SER A 333 4.97 14.28 -4.46
CA SER A 333 4.19 14.96 -5.51
C SER A 333 5.02 15.35 -6.73
N ALA A 334 6.34 15.43 -6.56
CA ALA A 334 7.31 15.96 -7.55
C ALA A 334 6.99 17.38 -8.05
N LYS A 335 6.20 18.14 -7.28
CA LYS A 335 5.93 19.53 -7.55
C LYS A 335 7.24 20.33 -7.45
N VAL A 336 7.61 21.03 -8.52
CA VAL A 336 8.77 21.93 -8.52
C VAL A 336 8.43 23.18 -7.73
N LEU A 337 9.25 23.50 -6.74
CA LEU A 337 9.08 24.67 -5.87
C LEU A 337 9.84 25.87 -6.41
N TRP A 338 11.11 25.67 -6.81
CA TRP A 338 11.92 26.67 -7.49
C TRP A 338 12.98 26.02 -8.38
N THR A 339 13.63 26.82 -9.25
CA THR A 339 14.73 26.39 -10.09
C THR A 339 15.77 27.47 -10.24
N ALA A 340 17.05 27.08 -10.38
CA ALA A 340 18.14 27.95 -10.80
C ALA A 340 18.93 27.31 -11.97
N PRO A 341 19.45 28.10 -12.93
CA PRO A 341 20.21 27.55 -14.06
C PRO A 341 21.48 26.82 -13.61
N ASN A 342 21.70 25.62 -14.11
CA ASN A 342 22.86 24.79 -13.82
C ASN A 342 23.24 23.93 -15.04
N ASP A 343 23.66 24.55 -16.14
CA ASP A 343 24.06 23.81 -17.34
C ASP A 343 25.10 22.72 -16.99
N ARG A 344 24.70 21.46 -17.26
CA ARG A 344 25.52 20.26 -17.01
C ARG A 344 26.12 20.17 -15.61
N GLY A 345 25.40 20.68 -14.60
CA GLY A 345 25.78 20.49 -13.20
C GLY A 345 25.79 19.05 -12.79
N HIS A 346 26.61 18.72 -11.80
CA HIS A 346 26.75 17.33 -11.33
C HIS A 346 26.29 17.15 -9.91
N ASP A 347 26.88 17.84 -8.96
CA ASP A 347 26.61 17.65 -7.54
C ASP A 347 25.83 18.81 -6.96
N VAL A 348 25.00 18.52 -5.95
CA VAL A 348 24.20 19.49 -5.23
C VAL A 348 24.10 19.07 -3.75
N GLN A 349 24.20 20.04 -2.85
CA GLN A 349 24.06 19.84 -1.42
C GLN A 349 23.19 20.95 -0.81
N SER A 350 22.20 20.55 -0.01
CA SER A 350 21.46 21.45 0.88
C SER A 350 22.29 21.75 2.14
N LEU A 351 22.41 23.01 2.49
CA LEU A 351 23.16 23.46 3.65
C LEU A 351 22.20 23.81 4.82
N PRO A 352 22.65 23.66 6.09
CA PRO A 352 21.81 23.93 7.26
C PRO A 352 21.27 25.36 7.38
N ASN A 353 21.92 26.32 6.72
CA ASN A 353 21.52 27.72 6.65
C ASN A 353 20.52 28.04 5.52
N GLY A 354 19.93 27.02 4.87
CA GLY A 354 19.03 27.19 3.73
C GLY A 354 19.73 27.46 2.39
N HIS A 355 21.05 27.55 2.38
CA HIS A 355 21.83 27.76 1.15
C HIS A 355 22.00 26.45 0.36
N VAL A 356 22.45 26.59 -0.90
CA VAL A 356 22.66 25.47 -1.81
C VAL A 356 24.08 25.52 -2.39
N LEU A 357 24.87 24.47 -2.12
CA LEU A 357 26.18 24.29 -2.73
C LEU A 357 26.04 23.38 -3.96
N TYR A 358 26.72 23.75 -5.08
CA TYR A 358 26.59 22.95 -6.30
C TYR A 358 27.79 23.13 -7.23
N THR A 359 27.99 22.16 -8.13
CA THR A 359 29.05 22.19 -9.16
C THR A 359 28.50 22.69 -10.47
N ARG A 360 29.30 23.52 -11.17
CA ARG A 360 29.03 24.04 -12.53
C ARG A 360 30.16 23.62 -13.48
N ASN A 361 29.99 22.53 -14.16
CA ASN A 361 31.03 21.92 -14.97
C ASN A 361 31.54 22.80 -16.11
N PRO A 362 30.71 23.28 -17.03
CA PRO A 362 31.21 24.11 -18.13
C PRO A 362 31.84 25.43 -17.66
N ALA A 363 31.39 25.93 -16.52
CA ALA A 363 31.94 27.15 -15.94
C ALA A 363 33.17 26.90 -15.06
N LYS A 364 33.61 25.62 -14.91
CA LYS A 364 34.79 25.22 -14.12
C LYS A 364 34.78 25.77 -12.69
N LYS A 365 33.65 25.70 -12.01
CA LYS A 365 33.50 26.26 -10.66
C LYS A 365 32.52 25.53 -9.78
N VAL A 366 32.66 25.76 -8.49
CA VAL A 366 31.70 25.41 -7.43
C VAL A 366 31.10 26.71 -6.91
N GLN A 367 29.78 26.73 -6.72
CA GLN A 367 29.06 27.92 -6.24
C GLN A 367 28.15 27.60 -5.07
N GLU A 368 27.85 28.61 -4.26
CA GLU A 368 26.85 28.60 -3.21
C GLU A 368 25.81 29.68 -3.48
N LEU A 369 24.53 29.29 -3.42
CA LEU A 369 23.39 30.21 -3.49
C LEU A 369 22.84 30.46 -2.10
N ASP A 370 22.39 31.68 -1.82
CA ASP A 370 21.59 32.01 -0.66
C ASP A 370 20.11 31.60 -0.83
N GLU A 371 19.27 31.83 0.18
CA GLU A 371 17.83 31.57 0.15
C GLU A 371 17.07 32.36 -0.93
N LYS A 372 17.67 33.45 -1.45
CA LYS A 372 17.14 34.25 -2.56
C LYS A 372 17.71 33.86 -3.90
N HIS A 373 18.49 32.78 -3.93
CA HIS A 373 19.18 32.24 -5.08
C HIS A 373 20.23 33.14 -5.69
N ASN A 374 20.82 34.03 -4.89
CA ASN A 374 22.00 34.84 -5.31
C ASN A 374 23.27 34.03 -5.02
N VAL A 375 24.28 34.16 -5.90
CA VAL A 375 25.60 33.58 -5.65
C VAL A 375 26.31 34.35 -4.54
N VAL A 376 26.54 33.71 -3.41
CA VAL A 376 27.21 34.30 -2.22
C VAL A 376 28.64 33.83 -2.04
N TRP A 377 29.00 32.70 -2.66
CA TRP A 377 30.37 32.19 -2.68
C TRP A 377 30.63 31.40 -3.96
N GLU A 378 31.85 31.50 -4.51
CA GLU A 378 32.30 30.66 -5.62
C GLU A 378 33.79 30.37 -5.54
N PHE A 379 34.21 29.22 -6.11
CA PHE A 379 35.60 28.83 -6.25
C PHE A 379 35.83 28.23 -7.63
N SER A 380 36.91 28.70 -8.30
CA SER A 380 37.29 28.25 -9.64
C SER A 380 38.81 28.08 -9.82
N ASP A 381 39.62 28.51 -8.85
CA ASP A 381 41.07 28.47 -8.97
C ASP A 381 41.61 27.04 -9.06
N GLY A 382 42.29 26.74 -10.17
CA GLY A 382 42.83 25.42 -10.43
C GLY A 382 41.80 24.32 -10.51
N VAL A 383 40.54 24.60 -10.88
CA VAL A 383 39.44 23.61 -11.10
C VAL A 383 39.12 23.54 -12.58
N GLU A 384 39.06 22.34 -13.14
CA GLU A 384 38.79 22.12 -14.57
C GLU A 384 37.46 21.39 -14.79
N HIS A 385 37.12 20.40 -13.95
CA HIS A 385 35.92 19.58 -14.11
C HIS A 385 35.37 19.09 -12.74
N PRO A 386 34.80 20.03 -11.95
CA PRO A 386 34.31 19.69 -10.62
C PRO A 386 33.03 18.83 -10.72
N LEU A 387 33.10 17.60 -10.21
CA LEU A 387 31.96 16.69 -10.17
C LEU A 387 31.42 16.43 -8.75
N ALA A 388 32.18 16.80 -7.71
CA ALA A 388 31.77 16.67 -6.33
C ALA A 388 32.04 17.97 -5.56
N ALA A 389 31.11 18.35 -4.71
CA ALA A 389 31.26 19.44 -3.76
C ALA A 389 30.56 19.10 -2.43
N GLN A 390 31.27 19.28 -1.32
CA GLN A 390 30.73 19.08 0.01
C GLN A 390 31.17 20.20 0.95
N ARG A 391 30.23 20.90 1.57
CA ARG A 391 30.49 21.77 2.71
C ARG A 391 30.74 20.93 3.94
N LEU A 392 31.87 21.15 4.57
CA LEU A 392 32.31 20.46 5.77
C LEU A 392 31.84 21.18 7.04
N ALA A 393 31.81 20.48 8.17
CA ALA A 393 31.37 21.03 9.45
C ALA A 393 32.27 22.22 9.94
N ASN A 394 33.53 22.25 9.52
CA ASN A 394 34.48 23.35 9.81
C ASN A 394 34.29 24.59 8.90
N GLY A 395 33.28 24.59 8.01
CA GLY A 395 33.01 25.66 7.06
C GLY A 395 33.80 25.58 5.75
N ASN A 396 34.80 24.71 5.64
CA ASN A 396 35.54 24.49 4.42
C ASN A 396 34.71 23.74 3.37
N THR A 397 35.13 23.77 2.11
CA THR A 397 34.50 23.05 1.01
C THR A 397 35.45 22.01 0.44
N LEU A 398 35.04 20.72 0.46
CA LEU A 398 35.72 19.68 -0.27
C LEU A 398 35.26 19.70 -1.73
N ILE A 399 36.19 19.68 -2.69
CA ILE A 399 35.92 19.72 -4.13
C ILE A 399 36.66 18.56 -4.80
N GLY A 400 35.95 17.73 -5.54
CA GLY A 400 36.50 16.66 -6.36
C GLY A 400 36.54 17.06 -7.84
N ASP A 401 37.74 17.11 -8.45
CA ASP A 401 37.94 17.39 -9.87
C ASP A 401 38.35 16.11 -10.62
N THR A 402 37.48 15.70 -11.53
CA THR A 402 37.67 14.43 -12.27
C THR A 402 38.75 14.55 -13.35
N GLN A 403 38.91 15.70 -13.99
CA GLN A 403 39.87 15.86 -15.06
C GLN A 403 41.30 15.95 -14.53
N LEU A 404 41.48 16.61 -13.40
CA LEU A 404 42.79 16.76 -12.76
C LEU A 404 43.10 15.58 -11.82
N GLY A 405 42.15 14.70 -11.56
CA GLY A 405 42.33 13.56 -10.64
C GLY A 405 42.69 13.99 -9.23
N LYS A 406 42.13 15.08 -8.77
CA LYS A 406 42.43 15.66 -7.46
C LYS A 406 41.17 15.90 -6.63
N VAL A 407 41.36 15.87 -5.33
CA VAL A 407 40.38 16.32 -4.34
C VAL A 407 41.06 17.35 -3.47
N ILE A 408 40.43 18.52 -3.31
CA ILE A 408 40.96 19.64 -2.52
C ILE A 408 39.99 20.05 -1.43
N GLU A 409 40.49 20.54 -0.31
CA GLU A 409 39.71 21.23 0.71
C GLU A 409 40.06 22.71 0.70
N VAL A 410 39.04 23.54 0.57
CA VAL A 410 39.14 24.98 0.38
C VAL A 410 38.44 25.71 1.53
N THR A 411 39.11 26.67 2.14
CA THR A 411 38.53 27.53 3.19
C THR A 411 37.50 28.52 2.62
N PRO A 412 36.64 29.14 3.48
CA PRO A 412 35.71 30.17 3.03
C PRO A 412 36.42 31.37 2.32
N ASP A 413 37.62 31.70 2.72
CA ASP A 413 38.48 32.72 2.11
C ASP A 413 39.31 32.22 0.90
N LYS A 414 38.90 31.03 0.37
CA LYS A 414 39.39 30.47 -0.91
C LYS A 414 40.84 29.96 -0.90
N LYS A 415 41.39 29.61 0.25
CA LYS A 415 42.73 29.01 0.34
C LYS A 415 42.63 27.49 0.36
N VAL A 416 43.46 26.81 -0.44
CA VAL A 416 43.56 25.34 -0.41
C VAL A 416 44.37 24.93 0.84
N VAL A 417 43.75 24.16 1.74
CA VAL A 417 44.38 23.74 3.01
C VAL A 417 44.68 22.25 3.06
N TRP A 418 44.08 21.45 2.17
CA TRP A 418 44.38 20.03 2.00
C TRP A 418 44.22 19.64 0.53
N LYS A 419 45.03 18.67 0.09
CA LYS A 419 44.98 18.15 -1.27
C LYS A 419 45.31 16.68 -1.29
N TYR A 420 44.54 15.91 -2.08
CA TYR A 420 44.89 14.57 -2.53
C TYR A 420 44.92 14.57 -4.07
N GLU A 421 45.97 14.02 -4.64
CA GLU A 421 46.19 14.01 -6.09
C GLU A 421 46.84 12.70 -6.51
N SER A 422 46.36 12.07 -7.58
CA SER A 422 46.92 10.83 -8.10
C SER A 422 46.75 10.79 -9.61
N ALA A 423 47.86 10.56 -10.33
CA ALA A 423 47.85 10.40 -11.77
C ALA A 423 46.97 9.21 -12.24
N ASP A 424 46.84 8.17 -11.42
CA ASP A 424 45.97 7.05 -11.73
C ASP A 424 44.50 7.45 -11.63
N ILE A 425 44.12 8.25 -10.63
CA ILE A 425 42.75 8.77 -10.49
C ILE A 425 42.36 9.67 -11.66
N ALA A 426 43.30 10.51 -12.17
CA ALA A 426 43.06 11.34 -13.33
C ALA A 426 42.69 10.54 -14.58
N LYS A 427 43.39 9.40 -14.81
CA LYS A 427 43.11 8.52 -15.95
C LYS A 427 41.82 7.75 -15.81
N MET A 428 41.36 7.46 -14.58
CA MET A 428 40.26 6.55 -14.28
C MET A 428 38.97 7.28 -13.87
N ARG A 429 38.98 8.60 -13.84
CA ARG A 429 37.86 9.49 -13.51
C ARG A 429 37.33 9.31 -12.09
N SER A 430 37.77 10.17 -11.16
CA SER A 430 37.09 10.33 -9.88
C SER A 430 35.69 10.90 -10.12
N ARG A 431 34.64 10.23 -9.66
CA ARG A 431 33.25 10.64 -9.95
C ARG A 431 32.63 11.43 -8.82
N ASN A 432 32.85 10.99 -7.59
CA ASN A 432 32.37 11.66 -6.39
C ASN A 432 33.41 11.53 -5.27
N SER A 433 33.46 12.52 -4.40
CA SER A 433 34.32 12.52 -3.23
C SER A 433 33.55 13.01 -2.01
N HIS A 434 33.77 12.37 -0.87
CA HIS A 434 33.03 12.67 0.34
C HIS A 434 33.91 12.52 1.59
N ARG A 435 33.98 13.57 2.41
CA ARG A 435 34.62 13.52 3.74
C ARG A 435 33.72 12.79 4.71
N THR A 436 34.24 11.77 5.35
CA THR A 436 33.53 11.03 6.39
C THR A 436 33.58 11.78 7.73
N GLU A 437 32.70 11.42 8.66
CA GLU A 437 32.72 11.97 10.03
C GLU A 437 34.04 11.65 10.78
N ALA A 438 34.70 10.57 10.42
CA ALA A 438 36.02 10.21 10.94
C ALA A 438 37.18 11.07 10.38
N GLY A 439 36.89 12.00 9.47
CA GLY A 439 37.87 12.89 8.86
C GLY A 439 38.63 12.30 7.67
N THR A 440 38.37 11.07 7.29
CA THR A 440 38.92 10.45 6.06
C THR A 440 38.10 10.85 4.84
N THR A 441 38.61 10.64 3.62
CA THR A 441 37.91 10.98 2.39
C THR A 441 37.68 9.75 1.53
N LEU A 442 36.41 9.44 1.24
CA LEU A 442 36.02 8.45 0.24
C LEU A 442 36.11 9.08 -1.16
N ILE A 443 36.70 8.38 -2.11
CA ILE A 443 36.86 8.81 -3.51
C ILE A 443 36.38 7.67 -4.40
N ALA A 444 35.30 7.90 -5.12
CA ALA A 444 34.71 6.96 -6.08
C ALA A 444 35.45 7.06 -7.42
N ILE A 445 35.98 5.95 -7.92
CA ILE A 445 36.73 5.83 -9.17
C ILE A 445 35.87 5.08 -10.18
N GLU A 446 35.32 5.82 -11.16
CA GLU A 446 34.26 5.36 -12.02
C GLU A 446 34.65 4.15 -12.87
N ILE A 447 35.71 4.28 -13.66
CA ILE A 447 36.02 3.32 -14.75
C ILE A 447 36.42 1.94 -14.20
N GLU A 448 37.05 1.90 -13.03
CA GLU A 448 37.44 0.65 -12.40
C GLU A 448 36.36 0.05 -11.49
N GLY A 449 35.26 0.77 -11.23
CA GLY A 449 34.28 0.36 -10.22
C GLY A 449 34.91 0.23 -8.83
N ARG A 450 35.86 1.11 -8.50
CA ARG A 450 36.63 1.09 -7.25
C ARG A 450 36.32 2.31 -6.40
N ILE A 451 36.37 2.14 -5.10
CA ILE A 451 36.38 3.24 -4.13
C ILE A 451 37.60 3.12 -3.25
N ILE A 452 38.22 4.24 -2.94
CA ILE A 452 39.30 4.32 -1.96
C ILE A 452 38.93 5.26 -0.83
N GLU A 453 39.46 5.03 0.33
CA GLU A 453 39.39 5.92 1.49
C GLU A 453 40.81 6.36 1.84
N VAL A 454 41.01 7.66 1.89
CA VAL A 454 42.31 8.23 2.23
C VAL A 454 42.25 9.03 3.52
N ASP A 455 43.32 8.97 4.32
CA ASP A 455 43.47 9.78 5.53
C ASP A 455 43.92 11.20 5.21
N GLN A 456 44.12 12.02 6.25
CA GLN A 456 44.60 13.41 6.10
C GLN A 456 46.02 13.51 5.56
N ALA A 457 46.85 12.47 5.71
CA ALA A 457 48.18 12.40 5.13
C ALA A 457 48.19 11.92 3.66
N GLY A 458 47.01 11.60 3.09
CA GLY A 458 46.88 11.08 1.73
C GLY A 458 47.19 9.57 1.61
N LYS A 459 47.28 8.85 2.71
CA LYS A 459 47.48 7.39 2.69
C LYS A 459 46.14 6.68 2.50
N ILE A 460 46.08 5.68 1.60
CA ILE A 460 44.92 4.82 1.44
C ILE A 460 44.83 3.92 2.70
N VAL A 461 43.71 4.06 3.45
CA VAL A 461 43.44 3.32 4.67
C VAL A 461 42.40 2.22 4.47
N TRP A 462 41.59 2.31 3.42
CA TRP A 462 40.63 1.29 3.00
C TRP A 462 40.36 1.41 1.50
N GLN A 463 40.03 0.30 0.87
CA GLN A 463 39.58 0.29 -0.52
C GLN A 463 38.69 -0.92 -0.80
N TRP A 464 37.84 -0.77 -1.79
CA TRP A 464 37.00 -1.83 -2.31
C TRP A 464 36.85 -1.72 -3.82
N GLN A 465 36.69 -2.87 -4.47
CA GLN A 465 36.46 -2.94 -5.90
C GLN A 465 35.27 -3.83 -6.19
N ALA A 466 34.38 -3.37 -7.07
CA ALA A 466 33.20 -4.13 -7.49
C ALA A 466 33.64 -5.46 -8.17
N PRO A 467 32.94 -6.55 -7.91
CA PRO A 467 33.10 -7.78 -8.69
C PRO A 467 32.90 -7.44 -10.19
N ASN A 468 33.86 -7.90 -11.05
CA ASN A 468 33.91 -7.52 -12.48
C ASN A 468 34.07 -5.99 -12.72
N GLY A 469 34.89 -5.33 -11.92
CA GLY A 469 35.00 -3.88 -11.77
C GLY A 469 35.09 -3.08 -13.07
N LYS A 470 35.74 -3.59 -14.13
CA LYS A 470 35.82 -2.89 -15.43
C LYS A 470 34.46 -2.75 -16.14
N ASP A 471 33.53 -3.64 -15.85
CA ASP A 471 32.17 -3.64 -16.42
C ASP A 471 31.17 -2.94 -15.48
N ARG A 472 31.57 -2.65 -14.26
CA ARG A 472 30.76 -2.05 -13.20
C ARG A 472 31.30 -0.68 -12.83
N ARG A 473 30.67 0.40 -13.27
CA ARG A 473 31.09 1.76 -12.96
C ARG A 473 30.55 2.18 -11.58
N LEU A 474 31.42 2.76 -10.75
CA LEU A 474 31.07 3.26 -9.42
C LEU A 474 30.90 4.78 -9.48
N TYR A 475 29.72 5.25 -9.07
CA TYR A 475 29.41 6.68 -9.16
C TYR A 475 29.68 7.42 -7.85
N MET A 476 29.17 6.92 -6.74
CA MET A 476 29.37 7.52 -5.41
C MET A 476 29.40 6.48 -4.30
N GLY A 477 29.95 6.86 -3.15
CA GLY A 477 29.92 6.10 -1.92
C GLY A 477 29.72 6.98 -0.70
N ARG A 478 29.01 6.49 0.30
CA ARG A 478 28.80 7.15 1.58
C ARG A 478 29.05 6.16 2.72
N ARG A 479 29.78 6.61 3.76
CA ARG A 479 29.90 5.85 5.00
C ARG A 479 28.60 5.97 5.78
N LEU A 480 28.05 4.84 6.19
CA LEU A 480 26.85 4.76 7.03
C LEU A 480 27.20 4.81 8.50
N ALA A 481 26.23 5.14 9.37
CA ALA A 481 26.40 5.17 10.82
C ALA A 481 26.83 3.83 11.42
N ASN A 482 26.45 2.68 10.80
CA ASN A 482 26.89 1.35 11.20
C ASN A 482 28.34 1.02 10.80
N GLY A 483 29.01 1.95 10.12
CA GLY A 483 30.40 1.80 9.63
C GLY A 483 30.53 1.09 8.28
N ASN A 484 29.44 0.61 7.68
CA ASN A 484 29.43 0.07 6.32
C ASN A 484 29.50 1.21 5.28
N THR A 485 29.77 0.85 4.04
CA THR A 485 29.77 1.81 2.91
C THR A 485 28.68 1.48 1.93
N LEU A 486 27.74 2.40 1.73
CA LEU A 486 26.73 2.27 0.68
C LEU A 486 27.28 2.92 -0.61
N MET A 487 27.15 2.23 -1.74
CA MET A 487 27.71 2.65 -3.03
C MET A 487 26.70 2.45 -4.15
N SER A 488 26.76 3.36 -5.15
CA SER A 488 25.97 3.23 -6.38
C SER A 488 26.83 2.68 -7.51
N LEU A 489 26.35 1.61 -8.14
CA LEU A 489 26.99 0.93 -9.27
C LEU A 489 26.10 1.01 -10.51
N SER A 490 26.73 0.95 -11.68
CA SER A 490 26.05 0.89 -12.98
C SER A 490 26.33 -0.45 -13.68
N ASN A 491 25.49 -0.81 -14.65
CA ASN A 491 25.66 -1.98 -15.51
C ASN A 491 25.66 -3.35 -14.79
N PRO A 492 24.53 -3.81 -14.21
CA PRO A 492 23.25 -3.11 -14.03
C PRO A 492 23.29 -2.07 -12.90
N GLY A 493 22.32 -1.15 -12.89
CA GLY A 493 22.14 -0.18 -11.82
C GLY A 493 21.82 -0.86 -10.49
N GLU A 494 22.61 -0.59 -9.46
CA GLU A 494 22.50 -1.27 -8.17
C GLU A 494 23.06 -0.38 -7.06
N LEU A 495 22.44 -0.41 -5.88
CA LEU A 495 23.08 0.03 -4.66
C LEU A 495 23.61 -1.19 -3.91
N VAL A 496 24.87 -1.14 -3.49
CA VAL A 496 25.48 -2.17 -2.66
C VAL A 496 25.95 -1.58 -1.34
N GLU A 497 25.67 -2.26 -0.25
CA GLU A 497 26.22 -1.99 1.07
C GLU A 497 27.31 -2.98 1.37
N VAL A 498 28.49 -2.48 1.71
CA VAL A 498 29.69 -3.29 1.94
C VAL A 498 30.18 -3.03 3.35
N ASP A 499 30.50 -4.10 4.08
CA ASP A 499 31.07 -4.04 5.41
C ASP A 499 32.57 -3.60 5.39
N LYS A 500 33.15 -3.43 6.58
CA LYS A 500 34.57 -3.03 6.70
C LYS A 500 35.53 -4.08 6.12
N ALA A 501 35.13 -5.36 6.09
CA ALA A 501 35.95 -6.44 5.53
C ALA A 501 35.85 -6.52 4.00
N GLY A 502 34.95 -5.75 3.36
CA GLY A 502 34.76 -5.74 1.92
C GLY A 502 33.69 -6.69 1.42
N SER A 503 32.90 -7.32 2.31
CA SER A 503 31.81 -8.21 1.93
C SER A 503 30.54 -7.43 1.60
N ILE A 504 29.84 -7.77 0.53
CA ILE A 504 28.52 -7.20 0.21
C ILE A 504 27.52 -7.81 1.19
N VAL A 505 26.92 -6.97 2.04
CA VAL A 505 25.93 -7.35 3.05
C VAL A 505 24.50 -7.04 2.63
N ARG A 506 24.32 -6.14 1.64
CA ARG A 506 23.02 -5.78 1.08
C ARG A 506 23.14 -5.32 -0.36
N SER A 507 22.11 -5.62 -1.18
CA SER A 507 21.98 -5.16 -2.56
C SER A 507 20.56 -4.72 -2.85
N ILE A 508 20.39 -3.64 -3.61
CA ILE A 508 19.09 -3.11 -4.06
C ILE A 508 19.18 -2.85 -5.57
N GLY A 509 18.28 -3.44 -6.35
CA GLY A 509 18.32 -3.39 -7.81
C GLY A 509 19.16 -4.52 -8.42
N GLY A 510 20.03 -4.23 -9.37
CA GLY A 510 20.83 -5.24 -10.05
C GLY A 510 19.98 -6.21 -10.88
N LYS A 511 19.79 -7.44 -10.41
CA LYS A 511 19.00 -8.48 -11.07
C LYS A 511 17.53 -8.51 -10.63
N ASP A 512 17.14 -7.71 -9.63
CA ASP A 512 15.76 -7.66 -9.15
C ASP A 512 14.83 -7.08 -10.22
N PRO A 513 13.86 -7.85 -10.75
CA PRO A 513 12.96 -7.37 -11.79
C PRO A 513 12.02 -6.25 -11.30
N ALA A 514 11.74 -6.17 -10.00
CA ALA A 514 10.86 -5.15 -9.41
C ALA A 514 11.51 -3.76 -9.40
N ILE A 515 12.88 -3.69 -9.30
CA ILE A 515 13.64 -2.45 -9.26
C ILE A 515 14.77 -2.50 -10.31
N ARG A 516 14.44 -2.85 -11.54
CA ARG A 516 15.43 -2.85 -12.61
C ARG A 516 15.88 -1.43 -12.94
N MET A 517 17.14 -1.11 -12.64
CA MET A 517 17.77 0.18 -12.92
C MET A 517 18.86 0.00 -13.99
N GLY A 518 19.10 1.06 -14.76
CA GLY A 518 20.20 1.07 -15.73
C GLY A 518 21.49 1.62 -15.12
N TRP A 519 21.51 2.90 -14.81
CA TRP A 519 22.65 3.60 -14.21
C TRP A 519 22.18 4.36 -12.98
N THR A 520 22.61 3.95 -11.81
CA THR A 520 22.39 4.68 -10.55
C THR A 520 23.46 5.74 -10.37
N SER A 521 23.10 7.03 -10.49
CA SER A 521 24.04 8.13 -10.37
C SER A 521 24.17 8.68 -8.95
N GLY A 522 23.19 8.47 -8.10
CA GLY A 522 23.21 8.96 -6.73
C GLY A 522 22.11 8.38 -5.87
N PHE A 523 22.24 8.60 -4.58
CA PHE A 523 21.22 8.26 -3.59
C PHE A 523 21.29 9.25 -2.42
N ALA A 524 20.17 9.38 -1.70
CA ALA A 524 20.08 10.12 -0.45
C ALA A 524 19.27 9.30 0.57
N GLN A 525 19.61 9.42 1.85
CA GLN A 525 18.83 8.86 2.92
C GLN A 525 17.74 9.84 3.34
N LEU A 526 16.49 9.40 3.32
CA LEU A 526 15.34 10.20 3.72
C LEU A 526 15.17 10.21 5.24
N PRO A 527 14.50 11.22 5.81
CA PRO A 527 14.26 11.29 7.26
C PRO A 527 13.46 10.11 7.84
N ASN A 528 12.66 9.42 7.03
CA ASN A 528 11.92 8.21 7.43
C ASN A 528 12.79 6.92 7.41
N GLY A 529 14.08 7.04 7.10
CA GLY A 529 15.01 5.91 6.98
C GLY A 529 15.02 5.23 5.61
N ASN A 530 14.12 5.59 4.69
CA ASN A 530 14.10 5.11 3.32
C ASN A 530 15.29 5.68 2.52
N LEU A 531 15.58 5.08 1.38
CA LEU A 531 16.56 5.59 0.42
C LEU A 531 15.86 6.15 -0.80
N MET A 532 16.26 7.37 -1.20
CA MET A 532 15.97 7.93 -2.51
C MET A 532 17.09 7.54 -3.46
N ILE A 533 16.77 6.89 -4.57
CA ILE A 533 17.73 6.42 -5.58
C ILE A 533 17.46 7.14 -6.89
N ASN A 534 18.52 7.65 -7.51
CA ASN A 534 18.46 8.23 -8.83
C ASN A 534 18.86 7.23 -9.91
N ASP A 535 17.90 6.78 -10.71
CA ASP A 535 18.10 5.97 -11.91
C ASP A 535 18.27 6.91 -13.12
N TYR A 536 19.51 7.31 -13.39
CA TYR A 536 19.88 8.28 -14.42
C TYR A 536 19.39 7.88 -15.82
N THR A 537 19.66 6.64 -16.25
CA THR A 537 19.25 6.15 -17.59
C THR A 537 17.78 5.80 -17.65
N GLY A 538 17.19 5.35 -16.55
CA GLY A 538 15.76 5.11 -16.41
C GLY A 538 14.93 6.40 -16.28
N ARG A 539 15.60 7.55 -16.13
CA ARG A 539 14.98 8.88 -15.95
C ARG A 539 13.91 8.86 -14.88
N ARG A 540 14.28 8.42 -13.69
CA ARG A 540 13.36 8.36 -12.55
C ARG A 540 14.08 8.47 -11.21
N LEU A 541 13.36 9.00 -10.23
CA LEU A 541 13.69 8.87 -8.82
C LEU A 541 12.86 7.74 -8.24
N ILE A 542 13.46 6.92 -7.38
CA ILE A 542 12.84 5.74 -6.77
C ILE A 542 13.06 5.81 -5.27
N GLU A 543 11.98 5.79 -4.49
CA GLU A 543 12.04 5.61 -3.05
C GLU A 543 11.93 4.12 -2.72
N VAL A 544 12.86 3.61 -1.92
CA VAL A 544 12.84 2.25 -1.41
C VAL A 544 12.90 2.24 0.12
N ASP A 545 12.20 1.32 0.73
CA ASP A 545 12.23 1.10 2.17
C ASP A 545 13.54 0.45 2.65
N ALA A 546 13.66 0.26 3.96
CA ALA A 546 14.83 -0.37 4.57
C ALA A 546 15.12 -1.79 4.04
N LYS A 547 14.13 -2.48 3.47
CA LYS A 547 14.27 -3.82 2.86
C LYS A 547 14.62 -3.77 1.38
N GLY A 548 14.64 -2.60 0.77
CA GLY A 548 14.87 -2.39 -0.64
C GLY A 548 13.62 -2.52 -1.52
N LYS A 549 12.42 -2.61 -0.92
CA LYS A 549 11.16 -2.62 -1.67
C LYS A 549 10.82 -1.21 -2.14
N MET A 550 10.42 -1.06 -3.41
CA MET A 550 9.98 0.23 -3.97
C MET A 550 8.70 0.69 -3.28
N VAL A 551 8.74 1.93 -2.74
CA VAL A 551 7.62 2.61 -2.06
C VAL A 551 6.96 3.61 -3.01
N ALA A 552 7.78 4.39 -3.73
CA ALA A 552 7.31 5.39 -4.68
C ALA A 552 8.31 5.59 -5.82
N GLN A 553 7.84 6.11 -6.94
CA GLN A 553 8.72 6.54 -8.04
C GLN A 553 8.15 7.76 -8.76
N TRP A 554 9.04 8.57 -9.31
CA TRP A 554 8.70 9.67 -10.19
C TRP A 554 9.52 9.60 -11.48
N ARG A 555 8.86 9.66 -12.64
CA ARG A 555 9.52 9.75 -13.94
C ARG A 555 9.87 11.20 -14.24
N THR A 556 11.15 11.48 -14.45
CA THR A 556 11.68 12.83 -14.61
C THR A 556 11.45 13.43 -16.02
N GLY A 557 10.76 12.70 -16.91
CA GLY A 557 10.51 13.12 -18.29
C GLY A 557 11.80 13.21 -19.10
N SER A 558 12.10 14.38 -19.65
CA SER A 558 13.34 14.63 -20.41
C SER A 558 14.56 14.92 -19.54
N ARG A 559 14.38 15.12 -18.22
CA ARG A 559 15.47 15.48 -17.31
C ARG A 559 16.36 14.28 -16.99
N THR A 560 17.67 14.54 -16.93
CA THR A 560 18.69 13.56 -16.52
C THR A 560 19.30 13.99 -15.19
N ILE A 561 18.74 13.51 -14.10
CA ILE A 561 19.20 13.90 -12.76
C ILE A 561 20.58 13.28 -12.49
N ALA A 562 21.55 14.09 -12.13
CA ALA A 562 22.90 13.65 -11.78
C ALA A 562 23.08 13.44 -10.29
N SER A 563 22.51 14.30 -9.45
CA SER A 563 22.62 14.24 -7.99
C SER A 563 21.32 14.63 -7.32
N ILE A 564 21.13 14.14 -6.13
CA ILE A 564 20.02 14.46 -5.24
C ILE A 564 20.52 14.69 -3.82
N ASP A 565 19.90 15.59 -3.10
CA ASP A 565 20.08 15.77 -1.66
C ASP A 565 18.73 16.06 -1.00
N VAL A 566 18.63 15.82 0.31
CA VAL A 566 17.43 16.16 1.09
C VAL A 566 17.59 17.56 1.64
N VAL A 567 16.58 18.42 1.46
CA VAL A 567 16.58 19.76 2.01
C VAL A 567 16.53 19.68 3.53
N LYS A 568 17.44 20.39 4.20
CA LYS A 568 17.63 20.37 5.65
C LYS A 568 16.83 21.46 6.34
#